data_05df79abd767d5b51ca8d8f475c3ec06
#
_entry.id   05df79abd767d5b51ca8d8f475c3ec06
#
_cell.length_a   1.000
_cell.length_b   1.000
_cell.length_c   1.000
_cell.angle_alpha   90.00
_cell.angle_beta   90.00
_cell.angle_gamma   90.00
#
_symmetry.space_group_name_H-M   'P 1'
#
loop_
_entity.id
_entity.type
_entity.pdbx_description
1 polymer ?
#
loop_
_entity_poly.entity_id
_entity_poly.type
_entity_poly.pdbx_seq_one_letter_code
_entity_poly.pdbx_strand_id
1 'polypeptide(L)'
;MNTILLPVDLSSSTGLLYEKAVSMAKAFASTVYLIHVVIPNEDTSSKDKKEMGREFADESQALNRLATGLRDEGIETHALLMEGVASKVILEEAKRLGADLIILGSHGHGALVGTLMGDVSQAVTRETSCPVLIVPTRS
;
A
#
# COMPACT_ATOMS: atom_id res chain seq x y z
N MET A 1 6.32 -18.20 1.35
CA MET A 1 5.46 -17.02 1.24
C MET A 1 4.96 -16.86 -0.18
N ASN A 2 3.72 -17.21 -0.42
CA ASN A 2 3.17 -17.18 -1.77
C ASN A 2 2.56 -15.83 -2.14
N THR A 3 1.99 -15.13 -1.17
CA THR A 3 1.24 -13.90 -1.41
C THR A 3 1.68 -12.80 -0.47
N ILE A 4 2.12 -11.69 -1.05
CA ILE A 4 2.52 -10.50 -0.31
C ILE A 4 1.53 -9.38 -0.62
N LEU A 5 1.00 -8.74 0.41
CA LEU A 5 0.20 -7.54 0.28
C LEU A 5 1.08 -6.33 0.56
N LEU A 6 1.15 -5.41 -0.39
CA LEU A 6 2.00 -4.23 -0.31
C LEU A 6 1.15 -2.97 -0.42
N PRO A 7 0.71 -2.42 0.72
CA PRO A 7 0.03 -1.13 0.72
C PRO A 7 1.01 0.01 0.44
N VAL A 8 0.61 0.91 -0.43
CA VAL A 8 1.42 2.10 -0.77
C VAL A 8 0.55 3.35 -0.66
N ASP A 9 1.14 4.43 -0.20
CA ASP A 9 0.47 5.72 -0.11
C ASP A 9 0.87 6.68 -1.24
N LEU A 10 1.70 6.20 -2.15
CA LEU A 10 2.22 6.94 -3.31
C LEU A 10 3.06 8.17 -2.92
N SER A 11 3.59 8.17 -1.71
CA SER A 11 4.50 9.21 -1.22
C SER A 11 5.95 8.91 -1.62
N SER A 12 6.87 9.80 -1.24
CA SER A 12 8.30 9.63 -1.50
C SER A 12 8.90 8.39 -0.81
N SER A 13 8.26 7.89 0.25
CA SER A 13 8.73 6.70 0.95
C SER A 13 8.40 5.39 0.23
N THR A 14 7.56 5.44 -0.80
CA THR A 14 7.16 4.26 -1.58
C THR A 14 8.36 3.56 -2.20
N GLY A 15 9.40 4.29 -2.59
CA GLY A 15 10.60 3.68 -3.18
C GLY A 15 11.30 2.68 -2.27
N LEU A 16 11.37 2.97 -0.98
CA LEU A 16 11.98 2.05 0.00
C LEU A 16 11.14 0.78 0.16
N LEU A 17 9.82 0.94 0.19
CA LEU A 17 8.90 -0.20 0.24
C LEU A 17 9.02 -1.06 -1.01
N TYR A 18 9.09 -0.41 -2.17
CA TYR A 18 9.22 -1.07 -3.46
C TYR A 18 10.48 -1.94 -3.51
N GLU A 19 11.62 -1.40 -3.13
CA GLU A 19 12.89 -2.14 -3.13
C GLU A 19 12.82 -3.37 -2.22
N LYS A 20 12.25 -3.22 -1.05
CA LYS A 20 12.14 -4.33 -0.09
C LYS A 20 11.17 -5.39 -0.61
N ALA A 21 10.07 -4.97 -1.22
CA ALA A 21 9.10 -5.90 -1.80
C ALA A 21 9.71 -6.70 -2.94
N VAL A 22 10.51 -6.06 -3.81
CA VAL A 22 11.22 -6.75 -4.89
C VAL A 22 12.13 -7.83 -4.32
N SER A 23 12.93 -7.47 -3.30
CA SER A 23 13.85 -8.43 -2.67
C SER A 23 13.12 -9.64 -2.08
N MET A 24 12.04 -9.37 -1.34
CA MET A 24 11.28 -10.44 -0.69
C MET A 24 10.55 -11.31 -1.70
N ALA A 25 9.91 -10.69 -2.68
CA ALA A 25 9.14 -11.43 -3.69
C ALA A 25 10.05 -12.32 -4.54
N LYS A 26 11.22 -11.84 -4.89
CA LYS A 26 12.21 -12.65 -5.64
C LYS A 26 12.72 -13.82 -4.80
N ALA A 27 13.01 -13.56 -3.52
CA ALA A 27 13.54 -14.59 -2.63
C ALA A 27 12.56 -15.73 -2.43
N PHE A 28 11.27 -15.46 -2.38
CA PHE A 28 10.24 -16.45 -2.10
C PHE A 28 9.35 -16.79 -3.29
N ALA A 29 9.63 -16.25 -4.46
CA ALA A 29 8.82 -16.42 -5.67
C ALA A 29 7.35 -16.09 -5.39
N SER A 30 7.11 -14.95 -4.76
CA SER A 30 5.78 -14.53 -4.31
C SER A 30 5.02 -13.76 -5.38
N THR A 31 3.68 -13.81 -5.27
CA THR A 31 2.79 -12.88 -5.99
C THR A 31 2.61 -11.65 -5.11
N VAL A 32 2.69 -10.47 -5.71
CA VAL A 32 2.51 -9.20 -4.98
C VAL A 32 1.18 -8.56 -5.35
N TYR A 33 0.39 -8.24 -4.34
CA TYR A 33 -0.81 -7.43 -4.48
C TYR A 33 -0.48 -6.03 -3.97
N LEU A 34 -0.39 -5.10 -4.90
CA LEU A 34 -0.10 -3.70 -4.63
C LEU A 34 -1.43 -3.01 -4.37
N ILE A 35 -1.59 -2.38 -3.22
CA ILE A 35 -2.85 -1.75 -2.86
C ILE A 35 -2.65 -0.29 -2.45
N HIS A 36 -3.48 0.57 -3.01
CA HIS A 36 -3.59 1.97 -2.58
C HIS A 36 -5.02 2.22 -2.17
N VAL A 37 -5.22 2.77 -0.99
CA VAL A 37 -6.54 3.06 -0.45
C VAL A 37 -6.78 4.55 -0.47
N VAL A 38 -7.83 4.96 -1.17
CA VAL A 38 -8.27 6.35 -1.25
C VAL A 38 -9.29 6.58 -0.14
N ILE A 39 -9.07 7.62 0.66
CA ILE A 39 -10.02 7.98 1.70
C ILE A 39 -11.18 8.73 1.05
N PRO A 40 -12.45 8.29 1.27
CA PRO A 40 -13.58 9.03 0.73
C PRO A 40 -13.59 10.45 1.29
N ASN A 41 -13.66 11.43 0.40
CA ASN A 41 -13.71 12.82 0.81
C ASN A 41 -15.17 13.19 1.09
N GLU A 42 -15.52 13.29 2.37
CA GLU A 42 -16.88 13.67 2.77
C GLU A 42 -17.22 15.11 2.38
N ASP A 43 -16.19 15.93 2.20
CA ASP A 43 -16.35 17.32 1.83
C ASP A 43 -16.34 17.48 0.30
N THR A 44 -17.27 16.81 -0.35
CA THR A 44 -17.40 16.84 -1.81
C THR A 44 -18.05 18.14 -2.32
N SER A 45 -18.49 19.01 -1.44
CA SER A 45 -19.18 20.24 -1.81
C SER A 45 -18.27 21.28 -2.48
N SER A 46 -16.95 21.15 -2.32
CA SER A 46 -16.00 22.13 -2.84
C SER A 46 -15.19 21.63 -4.04
N LYS A 47 -15.25 20.34 -4.35
CA LYS A 47 -14.52 19.77 -5.49
C LYS A 47 -15.46 19.41 -6.64
N ASP A 48 -15.12 19.88 -7.82
CA ASP A 48 -15.78 19.51 -9.06
C ASP A 48 -15.56 18.01 -9.31
N LYS A 49 -16.56 17.34 -9.87
CA LYS A 49 -16.47 15.92 -10.26
C LYS A 49 -15.30 15.66 -11.19
N LYS A 50 -14.93 16.64 -12.03
CA LYS A 50 -13.79 16.50 -12.94
C LYS A 50 -12.46 16.44 -12.19
N GLU A 51 -12.31 17.23 -11.12
CA GLU A 51 -11.10 17.22 -10.31
C GLU A 51 -10.93 15.90 -9.57
N MET A 52 -12.03 15.38 -9.02
CA MET A 52 -12.02 14.07 -8.35
C MET A 52 -11.65 12.97 -9.32
N GLY A 53 -12.18 13.01 -10.54
CA GLY A 53 -11.86 12.04 -11.58
C GLY A 53 -10.40 12.10 -11.99
N ARG A 54 -9.80 13.28 -12.04
CA ARG A 54 -8.38 13.45 -12.37
C ARG A 54 -7.48 12.91 -11.27
N GLU A 55 -7.80 13.20 -10.01
CA GLU A 55 -7.02 12.69 -8.86
C GLU A 55 -7.04 11.17 -8.85
N PHE A 56 -8.19 10.58 -9.06
CA PHE A 56 -8.35 9.13 -9.11
C PHE A 56 -7.55 8.54 -10.29
N ALA A 57 -7.62 9.17 -11.46
CA ALA A 57 -6.88 8.73 -12.63
C ALA A 57 -5.38 8.83 -12.43
N ASP A 58 -4.89 9.90 -11.79
CA ASP A 58 -3.48 10.10 -11.49
C ASP A 58 -2.97 9.05 -10.52
N GLU A 59 -3.74 8.76 -9.47
CA GLU A 59 -3.38 7.73 -8.50
C GLU A 59 -3.38 6.34 -9.13
N SER A 60 -4.35 6.06 -9.98
CA SER A 60 -4.44 4.81 -10.71
C SER A 60 -3.22 4.62 -11.62
N GLN A 61 -2.81 5.67 -12.33
CA GLN A 61 -1.63 5.62 -13.18
C GLN A 61 -0.35 5.39 -12.39
N ALA A 62 -0.21 6.08 -11.26
CA ALA A 62 0.96 5.92 -10.40
C ALA A 62 1.06 4.50 -9.87
N LEU A 63 -0.07 3.94 -9.43
CA LEU A 63 -0.14 2.58 -8.93
C LEU A 63 0.21 1.56 -10.03
N ASN A 64 -0.30 1.78 -11.23
CA ASN A 64 -0.03 0.90 -12.37
C ASN A 64 1.43 0.95 -12.81
N ARG A 65 2.09 2.10 -12.69
CA ARG A 65 3.53 2.22 -12.98
C ARG A 65 4.34 1.38 -12.00
N LEU A 66 3.97 1.40 -10.73
CA LEU A 66 4.64 0.56 -9.73
C LEU A 66 4.44 -0.92 -10.04
N ALA A 67 3.23 -1.30 -10.41
CA ALA A 67 2.92 -2.68 -10.77
C ALA A 67 3.71 -3.13 -11.99
N THR A 68 3.82 -2.27 -13.01
CA THR A 68 4.60 -2.55 -14.22
C THR A 68 6.06 -2.76 -13.86
N GLY A 69 6.63 -1.92 -12.98
CA GLY A 69 7.99 -2.08 -12.51
C GLY A 69 8.24 -3.42 -11.85
N LEU A 70 7.31 -3.87 -11.01
CA LEU A 70 7.40 -5.17 -10.36
C LEU A 70 7.32 -6.31 -11.38
N ARG A 71 6.41 -6.19 -12.35
CA ARG A 71 6.27 -7.19 -13.42
C ARG A 71 7.53 -7.27 -14.28
N ASP A 72 8.15 -6.14 -14.54
CA ASP A 72 9.41 -6.08 -15.30
C ASP A 72 10.55 -6.80 -14.57
N GLU A 73 10.46 -6.88 -13.24
CA GLU A 73 11.39 -7.66 -12.42
C GLU A 73 11.05 -9.16 -12.36
N GLY A 74 10.04 -9.58 -13.12
CA GLY A 74 9.63 -10.98 -13.14
C GLY A 74 8.69 -11.38 -12.02
N ILE A 75 8.08 -10.41 -11.34
CA ILE A 75 7.18 -10.67 -10.21
C ILE A 75 5.73 -10.57 -10.68
N GLU A 76 4.94 -11.63 -10.43
CA GLU A 76 3.51 -11.57 -10.69
C GLU A 76 2.89 -10.52 -9.77
N THR A 77 2.23 -9.53 -10.34
CA THR A 77 1.76 -8.36 -9.59
C THR A 77 0.35 -7.98 -10.02
N HIS A 78 -0.48 -7.68 -9.02
CA HIS A 78 -1.82 -7.17 -9.23
C HIS A 78 -1.94 -5.82 -8.51
N ALA A 79 -2.55 -4.84 -9.17
CA ALA A 79 -2.74 -3.50 -8.61
C ALA A 79 -4.20 -3.34 -8.21
N LEU A 80 -4.42 -2.92 -6.97
CA LEU A 80 -5.74 -2.70 -6.40
C LEU A 80 -5.88 -1.26 -5.94
N LEU A 81 -6.82 -0.53 -6.51
CA LEU A 81 -7.16 0.82 -6.05
C LEU A 81 -8.51 0.71 -5.35
N MET A 82 -8.53 0.99 -4.06
CA MET A 82 -9.71 0.79 -3.23
C MET A 82 -10.05 2.06 -2.46
N GLU A 83 -11.26 2.12 -1.96
CA GLU A 83 -11.78 3.28 -1.24
C GLU A 83 -12.22 2.84 0.15
N GLY A 84 -11.90 3.65 1.16
CA GLY A 84 -12.31 3.38 2.53
C GLY A 84 -11.27 3.82 3.55
N VAL A 85 -11.36 3.25 4.75
CA VAL A 85 -10.38 3.48 5.81
C VAL A 85 -9.21 2.53 5.57
N ALA A 86 -8.02 3.08 5.38
CA ALA A 86 -6.85 2.32 4.92
C ALA A 86 -6.58 1.08 5.78
N SER A 87 -6.53 1.21 7.10
CA SER A 87 -6.23 0.07 7.97
C SER A 87 -7.25 -1.05 7.84
N LYS A 88 -8.53 -0.70 7.74
CA LYS A 88 -9.61 -1.68 7.59
C LYS A 88 -9.55 -2.39 6.26
N VAL A 89 -9.36 -1.63 5.19
CA VAL A 89 -9.28 -2.19 3.82
C VAL A 89 -8.10 -3.13 3.71
N ILE A 90 -6.94 -2.74 4.23
CA ILE A 90 -5.74 -3.57 4.22
C ILE A 90 -5.98 -4.90 4.94
N LEU A 91 -6.57 -4.85 6.13
CA LEU A 91 -6.85 -6.05 6.91
C LEU A 91 -7.86 -6.96 6.21
N GLU A 92 -8.92 -6.39 5.64
CA GLU A 92 -9.93 -7.15 4.90
C GLU A 92 -9.33 -7.81 3.66
N GLU A 93 -8.52 -7.07 2.90
CA GLU A 93 -7.89 -7.60 1.70
C GLU A 93 -6.85 -8.67 2.02
N ALA A 94 -6.11 -8.51 3.13
CA ALA A 94 -5.16 -9.53 3.55
C ALA A 94 -5.87 -10.86 3.80
N LYS A 95 -7.05 -10.82 4.42
CA LYS A 95 -7.86 -12.03 4.65
C LYS A 95 -8.42 -12.59 3.35
N ARG A 96 -8.98 -11.72 2.52
CA ARG A 96 -9.59 -12.13 1.25
C ARG A 96 -8.58 -12.82 0.33
N LEU A 97 -7.37 -12.28 0.28
CA LEU A 97 -6.32 -12.77 -0.60
C LEU A 97 -5.52 -13.93 0.01
N GLY A 98 -5.71 -14.20 1.29
CA GLY A 98 -4.89 -15.19 1.98
C GLY A 98 -3.44 -14.76 2.04
N ALA A 99 -3.19 -13.49 2.33
CA ALA A 99 -1.82 -12.96 2.35
C ALA A 99 -0.98 -13.64 3.41
N ASP A 100 0.24 -13.99 3.02
CA ASP A 100 1.22 -14.61 3.93
C ASP A 100 2.08 -13.55 4.61
N LEU A 101 2.13 -12.36 4.04
CA LEU A 101 2.93 -11.25 4.55
C LEU A 101 2.33 -9.93 4.10
N ILE A 102 2.28 -8.96 5.01
CA ILE A 102 1.99 -7.56 4.70
C ILE A 102 3.29 -6.78 4.87
N ILE A 103 3.68 -5.99 3.87
CA ILE A 103 4.85 -5.12 3.99
C ILE A 103 4.36 -3.67 4.11
N LEU A 104 4.72 -3.02 5.20
CA LEU A 104 4.29 -1.66 5.50
C LEU A 104 5.49 -0.75 5.76
N GLY A 105 5.36 0.53 5.42
CA GLY A 105 6.29 1.53 5.87
C GLY A 105 6.03 1.92 7.32
N SER A 106 7.06 2.29 8.03
CA SER A 106 6.91 2.75 9.41
C SER A 106 6.15 4.08 9.48
N HIS A 107 6.30 4.93 8.46
CA HIS A 107 5.63 6.23 8.36
C HIS A 107 5.09 6.40 6.95
N GLY A 108 3.82 6.76 6.85
CA GLY A 108 3.20 7.11 5.58
C GLY A 108 2.98 8.61 5.50
N HIS A 109 2.22 9.01 4.48
CA HIS A 109 1.81 10.39 4.30
C HIS A 109 0.97 10.85 5.50
N GLY A 110 1.31 11.99 6.09
CA GLY A 110 0.59 12.55 7.22
C GLY A 110 1.01 12.04 8.59
N ALA A 111 2.08 11.24 8.67
CA ALA A 111 2.60 10.80 9.96
C ALA A 111 3.15 11.99 10.76
N LEU A 112 2.87 12.01 12.06
CA LEU A 112 3.35 13.06 12.94
C LEU A 112 4.84 12.91 13.20
N VAL A 113 5.53 14.04 13.27
CA VAL A 113 6.96 14.07 13.60
C VAL A 113 7.16 13.52 15.01
N GLY A 114 8.08 12.57 15.16
CA GLY A 114 8.40 11.98 16.44
C GLY A 114 7.66 10.69 16.77
N THR A 115 6.67 10.29 15.99
CA THR A 115 6.03 9.00 16.17
C THR A 115 6.90 7.89 15.60
N LEU A 116 6.95 6.73 16.27
CA LEU A 116 7.73 5.59 15.81
C LEU A 116 7.10 4.92 14.60
N MET A 117 5.77 4.94 14.51
CA MET A 117 5.01 4.36 13.40
C MET A 117 3.81 5.23 13.07
N GLY A 118 3.41 5.23 11.81
CA GLY A 118 2.20 5.92 11.37
C GLY A 118 0.94 5.23 11.87
N ASP A 119 -0.19 5.93 11.78
CA ASP A 119 -1.48 5.44 12.29
C ASP A 119 -1.93 4.14 11.60
N VAL A 120 -1.77 4.07 10.28
CA VAL A 120 -2.16 2.87 9.52
C VAL A 120 -1.31 1.68 9.95
N SER A 121 0.01 1.87 10.06
CA SER A 121 0.93 0.78 10.44
C SER A 121 0.63 0.28 11.84
N GLN A 122 0.34 1.19 12.79
CA GLN A 122 -0.02 0.80 14.15
C GLN A 122 -1.32 0.01 14.18
N ALA A 123 -2.34 0.47 13.46
CA ALA A 123 -3.64 -0.19 13.45
C ALA A 123 -3.55 -1.59 12.82
N VAL A 124 -2.82 -1.71 11.71
CA VAL A 124 -2.64 -3.00 11.05
C VAL A 124 -1.88 -3.98 11.92
N THR A 125 -0.75 -3.55 12.52
CA THR A 125 0.06 -4.45 13.36
C THR A 125 -0.69 -4.91 14.60
N ARG A 126 -1.56 -4.08 15.13
CA ARG A 126 -2.35 -4.42 16.31
C ARG A 126 -3.43 -5.47 16.04
N GLU A 127 -4.03 -5.43 14.85
CA GLU A 127 -5.22 -6.23 14.54
C GLU A 127 -4.97 -7.36 13.52
N THR A 128 -3.80 -7.43 12.93
CA THR A 128 -3.51 -8.42 11.89
C THR A 128 -3.45 -9.84 12.42
N SER A 129 -3.92 -10.78 11.58
CA SER A 129 -3.73 -12.21 11.81
C SER A 129 -2.61 -12.78 10.96
N CYS A 130 -1.99 -11.97 10.08
CA CYS A 130 -0.86 -12.42 9.28
C CYS A 130 0.42 -11.65 9.63
N PRO A 131 1.60 -12.21 9.35
CA PRO A 131 2.86 -11.53 9.62
C PRO A 131 2.98 -10.19 8.90
N VAL A 132 3.61 -9.22 9.55
CA VAL A 132 3.84 -7.88 9.00
C VAL A 132 5.32 -7.56 9.06
N LEU A 133 5.86 -7.12 7.95
CA LEU A 133 7.22 -6.58 7.88
C LEU A 133 7.13 -5.06 7.85
N ILE A 134 7.74 -4.41 8.82
CA ILE A 134 7.78 -2.95 8.87
C ILE A 134 9.11 -2.49 8.30
N VAL A 135 9.05 -1.69 7.25
CA VAL A 135 10.23 -1.10 6.61
C VAL A 135 10.40 0.32 7.13
N PRO A 136 11.51 0.64 7.78
CA PRO A 136 11.77 2.02 8.21
C PRO A 136 11.81 2.93 6.99
N THR A 137 10.93 3.93 6.96
CA THR A 137 10.84 4.89 5.86
C THR A 137 11.29 6.28 6.28
N ARG A 138 11.77 6.41 7.49
CA ARG A 138 12.30 7.66 8.02
C ARG A 138 13.70 7.91 7.48
N SER A 139 13.91 9.07 6.91
CA SER A 139 15.24 9.48 6.45
C SER A 139 16.05 10.07 7.59
#